data_297c3033f24ba6bb8a384908db434cc1
#
_entry.id   297c3033f24ba6bb8a384908db434cc1
#
_cell.length_a   1.000
_cell.length_b   1.000
_cell.length_c   1.000
_cell.angle_alpha   90.00
_cell.angle_beta   90.00
_cell.angle_gamma   90.00
#
_symmetry.space_group_name_H-M   'P 1'
#
loop_
_entity.id
_entity.type
_entity.pdbx_description
1 polymer ?
#
loop_
_entity_poly.entity_id
_entity_poly.type
_entity_poly.pdbx_seq_one_letter_code
_entity_poly.pdbx_strand_id
1 'polypeptide(L)'
;MQTLTVNGYDIAYLDVGRGADNSPPLILVHGTLGDFRTWNAVLGPLSKKHPVISLSLRRFFPEHWDGVGSDYLMAQHVDDVIGFIEKLNVGPVDLMGHSRGGHIGFRVAQARPDLLRRAILAEPGGDLEPALQPTTPPPGPVPLGPRVPVAAEMVRNGDIDGALALFVDGIDGEGAWARWPAAPRQQLRDNIYTLLGQVGENRRPFLRSEAESIKTPTLLIGGGDTKGGLAVNWRVLAEHIPGAKTAIIPGTRHWMFEQAPQEFCNVVLDFLKA
;
A
#
# COMPACT_ATOMS: atom_id res chain seq x y z
N MET A 1 4.43 11.34 -16.54
CA MET A 1 5.29 10.88 -15.44
C MET A 1 6.31 11.97 -15.16
N GLN A 2 6.55 12.26 -13.89
CA GLN A 2 7.51 13.25 -13.38
C GLN A 2 8.45 12.55 -12.40
N THR A 3 9.54 13.20 -12.00
CA THR A 3 10.45 12.73 -10.96
C THR A 3 10.71 13.82 -9.94
N LEU A 4 10.94 13.43 -8.69
CA LEU A 4 11.34 14.29 -7.59
C LEU A 4 12.49 13.61 -6.84
N THR A 5 13.64 14.27 -6.76
CA THR A 5 14.79 13.72 -6.02
C THR A 5 14.57 13.84 -4.52
N VAL A 6 14.51 12.72 -3.81
CA VAL A 6 14.29 12.59 -2.38
C VAL A 6 15.34 11.68 -1.78
N ASN A 7 16.04 12.11 -0.74
CA ASN A 7 17.08 11.32 -0.08
C ASN A 7 18.14 10.77 -1.06
N GLY A 8 18.50 11.56 -2.09
CA GLY A 8 19.46 11.17 -3.12
C GLY A 8 18.92 10.16 -4.14
N TYR A 9 17.61 9.93 -4.20
CA TYR A 9 16.96 9.01 -5.13
C TYR A 9 15.82 9.69 -5.89
N ASP A 10 15.67 9.41 -7.19
CA ASP A 10 14.63 9.99 -8.04
C ASP A 10 13.33 9.19 -7.94
N ILE A 11 12.38 9.69 -7.18
CA ILE A 11 11.04 9.12 -7.03
C ILE A 11 10.20 9.49 -8.26
N ALA A 12 9.75 8.50 -9.01
CA ALA A 12 8.83 8.68 -10.13
C ALA A 12 7.39 8.80 -9.65
N TYR A 13 6.59 9.69 -10.26
CA TYR A 13 5.20 9.88 -9.89
C TYR A 13 4.34 10.40 -11.05
N LEU A 14 3.03 10.23 -10.91
CA LEU A 14 2.00 10.89 -11.69
C LEU A 14 1.34 11.96 -10.84
N ASP A 15 1.11 13.14 -11.40
CA ASP A 15 0.38 14.25 -10.78
C ASP A 15 -0.84 14.52 -11.67
N VAL A 16 -2.04 14.28 -11.12
CA VAL A 16 -3.29 14.30 -11.89
C VAL A 16 -4.32 15.14 -11.16
N GLY A 17 -5.00 16.01 -11.92
CA GLY A 17 -6.12 16.79 -11.39
C GLY A 17 -5.73 17.99 -10.53
N ARG A 18 -4.48 18.46 -10.59
CA ARG A 18 -4.13 19.78 -10.04
C ARG A 18 -4.89 20.85 -10.85
N GLY A 19 -6.05 21.23 -10.31
CA GLY A 19 -6.83 22.35 -10.80
C GLY A 19 -6.31 23.68 -10.26
N ALA A 20 -7.09 24.75 -10.51
CA ALA A 20 -6.79 26.09 -10.00
C ALA A 20 -7.02 26.23 -8.48
N ASP A 21 -7.62 25.25 -7.83
CA ASP A 21 -7.77 25.23 -6.38
C ASP A 21 -6.50 24.67 -5.74
N ASN A 22 -6.00 25.33 -4.73
CA ASN A 22 -4.84 24.92 -3.95
C ASN A 22 -5.21 23.82 -2.93
N SER A 23 -6.16 22.94 -3.23
CA SER A 23 -6.50 21.82 -2.35
C SER A 23 -5.28 20.93 -2.13
N PRO A 24 -5.00 20.49 -0.90
CA PRO A 24 -3.92 19.57 -0.63
C PRO A 24 -4.11 18.26 -1.39
N PRO A 25 -3.07 17.71 -2.02
CA PRO A 25 -3.19 16.49 -2.82
C PRO A 25 -3.45 15.26 -1.95
N LEU A 26 -4.11 14.26 -2.54
CA LEU A 26 -4.14 12.88 -2.08
C LEU A 26 -2.93 12.14 -2.66
N ILE A 27 -2.00 11.76 -1.80
CA ILE A 27 -0.82 10.98 -2.18
C ILE A 27 -1.14 9.50 -2.05
N LEU A 28 -0.89 8.73 -3.12
CA LEU A 28 -1.16 7.31 -3.23
C LEU A 28 0.13 6.50 -3.19
N VAL A 29 0.23 5.57 -2.22
CA VAL A 29 1.39 4.68 -2.02
C VAL A 29 0.95 3.24 -2.26
N HIS A 30 1.57 2.60 -3.24
CA HIS A 30 1.23 1.25 -3.69
C HIS A 30 1.69 0.14 -2.74
N GLY A 31 1.19 -1.08 -2.96
CA GLY A 31 1.60 -2.30 -2.27
C GLY A 31 2.82 -2.97 -2.88
N THR A 32 3.17 -4.16 -2.35
CA THR A 32 4.21 -5.04 -2.91
C THR A 32 3.90 -5.35 -4.38
N LEU A 33 4.94 -5.36 -5.23
CA LEU A 33 4.86 -5.56 -6.69
C LEU A 33 4.08 -4.48 -7.46
N GLY A 34 3.57 -3.44 -6.78
CA GLY A 34 2.93 -2.29 -7.40
C GLY A 34 3.91 -1.20 -7.81
N ASP A 35 3.39 -0.12 -8.36
CA ASP A 35 4.08 1.15 -8.67
C ASP A 35 3.00 2.23 -8.87
N PHE A 36 3.37 3.42 -9.38
CA PHE A 36 2.40 4.49 -9.61
C PHE A 36 1.20 4.09 -10.48
N ARG A 37 1.28 3.02 -11.29
CA ARG A 37 0.19 2.50 -12.13
C ARG A 37 -0.88 1.72 -11.35
N THR A 38 -0.58 1.31 -10.13
CA THR A 38 -1.49 0.53 -9.26
C THR A 38 -2.88 1.16 -9.16
N TRP A 39 -2.95 2.46 -9.24
CA TRP A 39 -4.17 3.22 -9.02
C TRP A 39 -4.93 3.62 -10.30
N ASN A 40 -4.53 3.08 -11.46
CA ASN A 40 -5.10 3.48 -12.76
C ASN A 40 -6.63 3.38 -12.81
N ALA A 41 -7.22 2.38 -12.17
CA ALA A 41 -8.69 2.20 -12.13
C ALA A 41 -9.41 3.33 -11.38
N VAL A 42 -8.74 3.97 -10.42
CA VAL A 42 -9.34 4.98 -9.53
C VAL A 42 -8.77 6.39 -9.72
N LEU A 43 -7.65 6.56 -10.43
CA LEU A 43 -7.05 7.88 -10.68
C LEU A 43 -8.03 8.86 -11.31
N GLY A 44 -8.68 8.46 -12.39
CA GLY A 44 -9.62 9.32 -13.11
C GLY A 44 -10.83 9.77 -12.26
N PRO A 45 -11.56 8.85 -11.62
CA PRO A 45 -12.64 9.21 -10.69
C PRO A 45 -12.20 10.10 -9.52
N LEU A 46 -11.07 9.80 -8.88
CA LEU A 46 -10.55 10.59 -7.76
C LEU A 46 -10.11 11.99 -8.20
N SER A 47 -9.36 12.09 -9.32
CA SER A 47 -8.79 13.35 -9.80
C SER A 47 -9.83 14.36 -10.30
N LYS A 48 -11.06 13.92 -10.58
CA LYS A 48 -12.17 14.83 -10.86
C LYS A 48 -12.64 15.64 -9.65
N LYS A 49 -12.31 15.20 -8.46
CA LYS A 49 -12.80 15.76 -7.19
C LYS A 49 -11.69 16.18 -6.24
N HIS A 50 -10.45 15.73 -6.47
CA HIS A 50 -9.33 15.96 -5.58
C HIS A 50 -8.02 15.90 -6.36
N PRO A 51 -7.01 16.75 -6.12
CA PRO A 51 -5.69 16.57 -6.71
C PRO A 51 -5.08 15.24 -6.24
N VAL A 52 -4.54 14.44 -7.16
CA VAL A 52 -4.01 13.11 -6.83
C VAL A 52 -2.57 12.98 -7.32
N ILE A 53 -1.70 12.51 -6.44
CA ILE A 53 -0.32 12.15 -6.76
C ILE A 53 -0.14 10.66 -6.49
N SER A 54 0.21 9.89 -7.52
CA SER A 54 0.56 8.48 -7.36
C SER A 54 2.05 8.30 -7.57
N LEU A 55 2.77 7.80 -6.56
CA LEU A 55 4.23 7.62 -6.61
C LEU A 55 4.64 6.16 -6.73
N SER A 56 5.83 5.92 -7.29
CA SER A 56 6.55 4.66 -7.17
C SER A 56 7.54 4.73 -6.03
N LEU A 57 7.55 3.70 -5.18
CA LEU A 57 8.57 3.56 -4.16
C LEU A 57 9.94 3.29 -4.81
N ARG A 58 11.02 3.54 -4.08
CA ARG A 58 12.40 3.20 -4.48
C ARG A 58 12.50 1.75 -4.94
N ARG A 59 13.23 1.48 -6.00
CA ARG A 59 13.46 0.16 -6.63
C ARG A 59 12.26 -0.45 -7.35
N PHE A 60 11.18 0.31 -7.50
CA PHE A 60 10.03 -0.09 -8.31
C PHE A 60 10.04 0.61 -9.67
N PHE A 61 9.28 0.07 -10.63
CA PHE A 61 9.13 0.68 -11.95
C PHE A 61 8.90 2.22 -11.84
N PRO A 62 9.54 3.05 -12.66
CA PRO A 62 10.21 2.73 -13.92
C PRO A 62 11.67 2.28 -13.80
N GLU A 63 12.21 2.13 -12.61
CA GLU A 63 13.51 1.51 -12.44
C GLU A 63 13.43 0.01 -12.76
N HIS A 64 14.42 -0.48 -13.51
CA HIS A 64 14.61 -1.91 -13.77
C HIS A 64 15.63 -2.47 -12.76
N TRP A 65 15.17 -2.66 -11.53
CA TRP A 65 16.02 -3.20 -10.46
C TRP A 65 16.16 -4.71 -10.59
N ASP A 66 17.36 -5.22 -10.36
CA ASP A 66 17.73 -6.65 -10.43
C ASP A 66 17.62 -7.38 -9.08
N GLY A 67 17.21 -6.69 -8.04
CA GLY A 67 17.10 -7.25 -6.68
C GLY A 67 18.41 -7.20 -5.87
N VAL A 68 19.46 -6.57 -6.40
CA VAL A 68 20.76 -6.44 -5.73
C VAL A 68 20.88 -5.07 -5.06
N GLY A 69 21.36 -5.05 -3.83
CA GLY A 69 21.58 -3.83 -3.04
C GLY A 69 20.92 -3.88 -1.67
N SER A 70 21.22 -2.89 -0.82
CA SER A 70 20.79 -2.83 0.57
C SER A 70 19.76 -1.75 0.89
N ASP A 71 19.33 -0.98 -0.10
CA ASP A 71 18.46 0.19 0.05
C ASP A 71 16.99 -0.08 -0.28
N TYR A 72 16.53 -1.30 -0.01
CA TYR A 72 15.15 -1.75 -0.10
C TYR A 72 14.60 -2.10 1.29
N LEU A 73 14.62 -1.16 2.23
CA LEU A 73 14.10 -1.39 3.57
C LEU A 73 12.79 -0.63 3.78
N MET A 74 11.91 -1.17 4.62
CA MET A 74 10.66 -0.50 4.99
C MET A 74 10.93 0.90 5.57
N ALA A 75 11.92 1.03 6.46
CA ALA A 75 12.30 2.32 7.02
C ALA A 75 12.72 3.32 5.93
N GLN A 76 13.52 2.88 4.95
CA GLN A 76 13.93 3.72 3.82
C GLN A 76 12.73 4.21 3.00
N HIS A 77 11.76 3.32 2.73
CA HIS A 77 10.55 3.72 2.02
C HIS A 77 9.68 4.69 2.82
N VAL A 78 9.62 4.56 4.14
CA VAL A 78 8.95 5.54 5.02
C VAL A 78 9.63 6.89 4.94
N ASP A 79 10.97 6.94 5.07
CA ASP A 79 11.75 8.16 4.99
C ASP A 79 11.63 8.82 3.59
N ASP A 80 11.56 8.02 2.52
CA ASP A 80 11.35 8.54 1.17
C ASP A 80 9.96 9.15 0.99
N VAL A 81 8.91 8.54 1.55
CA VAL A 81 7.55 9.13 1.49
C VAL A 81 7.47 10.41 2.32
N ILE A 82 8.07 10.45 3.50
CA ILE A 82 8.18 11.66 4.32
C ILE A 82 8.90 12.76 3.54
N GLY A 83 10.10 12.48 3.03
CA GLY A 83 10.89 13.43 2.26
C GLY A 83 10.20 13.88 0.96
N PHE A 84 9.41 13.00 0.32
CA PHE A 84 8.61 13.35 -0.84
C PHE A 84 7.54 14.39 -0.49
N ILE A 85 6.78 14.17 0.61
CA ILE A 85 5.77 15.12 1.09
C ILE A 85 6.40 16.46 1.44
N GLU A 86 7.51 16.45 2.16
CA GLU A 86 8.24 17.68 2.53
C GLU A 86 8.69 18.47 1.31
N LYS A 87 9.28 17.79 0.32
CA LYS A 87 9.79 18.44 -0.91
C LYS A 87 8.69 18.93 -1.85
N LEU A 88 7.49 18.36 -1.81
CA LEU A 88 6.36 18.93 -2.53
C LEU A 88 6.00 20.33 -2.05
N ASN A 89 6.26 20.62 -0.78
CA ASN A 89 6.05 21.92 -0.13
C ASN A 89 4.64 22.50 -0.37
N VAL A 90 3.61 21.65 -0.24
CA VAL A 90 2.20 22.02 -0.44
C VAL A 90 1.40 22.05 0.86
N GLY A 91 2.08 21.98 2.01
CA GLY A 91 1.48 21.85 3.34
C GLY A 91 1.07 20.41 3.65
N PRO A 92 0.30 20.18 4.74
CA PRO A 92 -0.18 18.85 5.09
C PRO A 92 -1.06 18.27 3.99
N VAL A 93 -0.83 16.99 3.66
CA VAL A 93 -1.49 16.25 2.58
C VAL A 93 -2.47 15.18 3.11
N ASP A 94 -3.31 14.64 2.24
CA ASP A 94 -4.01 13.39 2.51
C ASP A 94 -3.14 12.25 1.97
N LEU A 95 -2.97 11.17 2.74
CA LEU A 95 -2.13 10.04 2.38
C LEU A 95 -2.94 8.75 2.33
N MET A 96 -2.94 8.05 1.20
CA MET A 96 -3.56 6.74 1.06
C MET A 96 -2.51 5.69 0.70
N GLY A 97 -2.46 4.61 1.47
CA GLY A 97 -1.58 3.49 1.23
C GLY A 97 -2.32 2.17 1.17
N HIS A 98 -1.92 1.29 0.24
CA HIS A 98 -2.44 -0.07 0.13
C HIS A 98 -1.37 -1.09 0.53
N SER A 99 -1.74 -2.10 1.31
CA SER A 99 -0.84 -3.22 1.65
C SER A 99 0.50 -2.73 2.24
N ARG A 100 1.63 -2.91 1.54
CA ARG A 100 2.93 -2.32 1.88
C ARG A 100 2.83 -0.79 2.06
N GLY A 101 2.16 -0.11 1.15
CA GLY A 101 1.90 1.32 1.25
C GLY A 101 1.02 1.69 2.44
N GLY A 102 0.10 0.80 2.84
CA GLY A 102 -0.69 0.95 4.07
C GLY A 102 0.17 0.88 5.33
N HIS A 103 1.16 -0.02 5.36
CA HIS A 103 2.18 -0.04 6.43
C HIS A 103 2.98 1.26 6.47
N ILE A 104 3.43 1.73 5.30
CA ILE A 104 4.16 3.01 5.19
C ILE A 104 3.27 4.16 5.69
N GLY A 105 2.01 4.23 5.27
CA GLY A 105 1.06 5.25 5.71
C GLY A 105 0.86 5.27 7.23
N PHE A 106 0.77 4.09 7.86
CA PHE A 106 0.74 3.96 9.32
C PHE A 106 2.00 4.55 9.97
N ARG A 107 3.20 4.23 9.43
CA ARG A 107 4.47 4.74 9.96
C ARG A 107 4.61 6.25 9.79
N VAL A 108 4.18 6.79 8.66
CA VAL A 108 4.18 8.25 8.44
C VAL A 108 3.22 8.94 9.40
N ALA A 109 2.00 8.41 9.59
CA ALA A 109 1.02 8.97 10.52
C ALA A 109 1.51 8.94 11.98
N GLN A 110 2.32 7.94 12.35
CA GLN A 110 2.92 7.83 13.66
C GLN A 110 4.11 8.78 13.85
N ALA A 111 5.01 8.86 12.85
CA ALA A 111 6.26 9.59 12.97
C ALA A 111 6.12 11.09 12.64
N ARG A 112 5.27 11.45 11.68
CA ARG A 112 5.12 12.81 11.16
C ARG A 112 3.63 13.18 10.95
N PRO A 113 2.82 13.19 12.04
CA PRO A 113 1.42 13.60 11.95
C PRO A 113 1.23 15.04 11.46
N ASP A 114 2.24 15.90 11.62
CA ASP A 114 2.28 17.27 11.12
C ASP A 114 2.20 17.39 9.59
N LEU A 115 2.62 16.34 8.86
CA LEU A 115 2.57 16.30 7.40
C LEU A 115 1.21 15.83 6.86
N LEU A 116 0.33 15.31 7.72
CA LEU A 116 -0.89 14.67 7.29
C LEU A 116 -2.15 15.39 7.78
N ARG A 117 -3.08 15.62 6.88
CA ARG A 117 -4.46 16.01 7.20
C ARG A 117 -5.29 14.77 7.55
N ARG A 118 -5.14 13.71 6.75
CA ARG A 118 -5.84 12.44 6.87
C ARG A 118 -4.96 11.29 6.39
N ALA A 119 -5.20 10.10 6.95
CA ALA A 119 -4.58 8.86 6.50
C ALA A 119 -5.66 7.85 6.08
N ILE A 120 -5.45 7.15 4.96
CA ILE A 120 -6.31 6.08 4.47
C ILE A 120 -5.46 4.83 4.31
N LEU A 121 -5.76 3.79 5.07
CA LEU A 121 -5.00 2.55 5.13
C LEU A 121 -5.86 1.41 4.57
N ALA A 122 -5.63 1.06 3.30
CA ALA A 122 -6.32 -0.04 2.63
C ALA A 122 -5.58 -1.35 2.88
N GLU A 123 -6.12 -2.19 3.74
CA GLU A 123 -5.54 -3.48 4.17
C GLU A 123 -4.03 -3.43 4.40
N PRO A 124 -3.56 -2.67 5.41
CA PRO A 124 -2.13 -2.51 5.68
C PRO A 124 -1.47 -3.86 5.94
N GLY A 125 -0.43 -4.15 5.14
CA GLY A 125 0.35 -5.39 5.23
C GLY A 125 1.41 -5.29 6.32
N GLY A 126 1.66 -6.39 7.01
CA GLY A 126 2.66 -6.49 8.08
C GLY A 126 2.21 -7.46 9.16
N ASP A 127 3.02 -7.57 10.21
CA ASP A 127 2.71 -8.41 11.36
C ASP A 127 2.18 -7.55 12.50
N LEU A 128 1.28 -8.11 13.29
CA LEU A 128 0.85 -7.55 14.57
C LEU A 128 1.79 -8.06 15.67
N GLU A 129 2.13 -7.21 16.63
CA GLU A 129 2.79 -7.70 17.84
C GLU A 129 1.91 -8.72 18.59
N PRO A 130 2.48 -9.58 19.45
CA PRO A 130 1.70 -10.59 20.18
C PRO A 130 0.51 -10.03 20.97
N ALA A 131 0.65 -8.84 21.52
CA ALA A 131 -0.42 -8.17 22.31
C ALA A 131 -1.63 -7.71 21.46
N LEU A 132 -1.46 -7.60 20.14
CA LEU A 132 -2.52 -7.24 19.19
C LEU A 132 -3.10 -8.45 18.46
N GLN A 133 -2.46 -9.62 18.58
CA GLN A 133 -2.96 -10.80 17.88
C GLN A 133 -4.27 -11.30 18.48
N PRO A 134 -5.27 -11.62 17.66
CA PRO A 134 -6.51 -12.18 18.16
C PRO A 134 -6.24 -13.53 18.83
N THR A 135 -6.94 -13.80 19.93
CA THR A 135 -6.81 -15.05 20.68
C THR A 135 -7.22 -16.30 19.87
N THR A 136 -8.07 -16.11 18.87
CA THR A 136 -8.47 -17.15 17.93
C THR A 136 -7.93 -16.78 16.55
N PRO A 137 -7.08 -17.63 15.94
CA PRO A 137 -6.59 -17.36 14.59
C PRO A 137 -7.77 -17.22 13.61
N PRO A 138 -7.71 -16.24 12.70
CA PRO A 138 -8.75 -16.10 11.70
C PRO A 138 -8.78 -17.32 10.77
N PRO A 139 -9.94 -17.74 10.29
CA PRO A 139 -10.01 -18.76 9.24
C PRO A 139 -9.40 -18.20 7.96
N GLY A 140 -8.53 -18.96 7.31
CA GLY A 140 -7.97 -18.56 6.04
C GLY A 140 -6.55 -19.04 5.80
N PRO A 141 -5.98 -18.69 4.65
CA PRO A 141 -4.62 -19.10 4.30
C PRO A 141 -3.59 -18.51 5.26
N VAL A 142 -2.50 -19.25 5.44
CA VAL A 142 -1.34 -18.85 6.23
C VAL A 142 -0.85 -17.45 5.83
N PRO A 143 -0.34 -16.64 6.78
CA PRO A 143 0.20 -15.31 6.49
C PRO A 143 1.17 -15.27 5.31
N LEU A 144 1.22 -14.13 4.61
CA LEU A 144 2.09 -13.92 3.42
C LEU A 144 3.58 -14.13 3.69
N GLY A 145 4.03 -14.01 4.93
CA GLY A 145 5.43 -14.09 5.30
C GLY A 145 6.17 -15.32 4.77
N PRO A 146 5.65 -16.55 4.91
CA PRO A 146 6.31 -17.73 4.36
C PRO A 146 6.33 -17.80 2.83
N ARG A 147 5.43 -17.09 2.14
CA ARG A 147 5.32 -17.13 0.67
C ARG A 147 6.35 -16.26 -0.03
N VAL A 148 6.71 -15.12 0.57
CA VAL A 148 7.69 -14.21 -0.03
C VAL A 148 9.06 -14.88 -0.23
N PRO A 149 9.64 -15.58 0.76
CA PRO A 149 10.88 -16.32 0.57
C PRO A 149 10.78 -17.38 -0.54
N VAL A 150 9.67 -18.13 -0.60
CA VAL A 150 9.47 -19.16 -1.64
C VAL A 150 9.35 -18.54 -3.02
N ALA A 151 8.53 -17.49 -3.17
CA ALA A 151 8.41 -16.77 -4.43
C ALA A 151 9.74 -16.14 -4.87
N ALA A 152 10.51 -15.60 -3.94
CA ALA A 152 11.83 -15.04 -4.23
C ALA A 152 12.82 -16.10 -4.72
N GLU A 153 12.77 -17.33 -4.19
CA GLU A 153 13.59 -18.43 -4.68
C GLU A 153 13.18 -18.87 -6.10
N MET A 154 11.87 -18.91 -6.39
CA MET A 154 11.37 -19.13 -7.76
C MET A 154 11.89 -18.06 -8.73
N VAL A 155 11.90 -16.79 -8.31
CA VAL A 155 12.47 -15.67 -9.10
C VAL A 155 13.94 -15.90 -9.39
N ARG A 156 14.76 -16.30 -8.38
CA ARG A 156 16.19 -16.61 -8.58
C ARG A 156 16.41 -17.73 -9.58
N ASN A 157 15.49 -18.68 -9.62
CA ASN A 157 15.52 -19.82 -10.54
C ASN A 157 14.88 -19.50 -11.91
N GLY A 158 14.45 -18.25 -12.17
CA GLY A 158 13.86 -17.81 -13.43
C GLY A 158 12.37 -18.15 -13.61
N ASP A 159 11.71 -18.74 -12.61
CA ASP A 159 10.27 -19.03 -12.64
C ASP A 159 9.45 -17.82 -12.19
N ILE A 160 9.41 -16.81 -13.05
CA ILE A 160 8.74 -15.54 -12.77
C ILE A 160 7.22 -15.71 -12.66
N ASP A 161 6.60 -16.41 -13.59
CA ASP A 161 5.15 -16.59 -13.60
C ASP A 161 4.66 -17.52 -12.47
N GLY A 162 5.43 -18.52 -12.11
CA GLY A 162 5.15 -19.36 -10.95
C GLY A 162 5.24 -18.56 -9.64
N ALA A 163 6.25 -17.71 -9.49
CA ALA A 163 6.39 -16.83 -8.33
C ALA A 163 5.21 -15.85 -8.20
N LEU A 164 4.78 -15.26 -9.30
CA LEU A 164 3.63 -14.35 -9.34
C LEU A 164 2.31 -15.08 -9.05
N ALA A 165 2.13 -16.27 -9.59
CA ALA A 165 0.96 -17.12 -9.30
C ALA A 165 0.93 -17.47 -7.80
N LEU A 166 2.03 -17.92 -7.22
CA LEU A 166 2.13 -18.21 -5.79
C LEU A 166 1.76 -16.99 -4.94
N PHE A 167 2.25 -15.81 -5.31
CA PHE A 167 2.00 -14.56 -4.58
C PHE A 167 0.54 -14.14 -4.69
N VAL A 168 0.00 -14.01 -5.91
CA VAL A 168 -1.36 -13.50 -6.17
C VAL A 168 -2.42 -14.50 -5.72
N ASP A 169 -2.29 -15.77 -6.07
CA ASP A 169 -3.26 -16.80 -5.70
C ASP A 169 -3.33 -16.99 -4.19
N GLY A 170 -2.20 -16.78 -3.52
CA GLY A 170 -2.13 -16.81 -2.08
C GLY A 170 -2.94 -15.71 -1.38
N ILE A 171 -3.24 -14.63 -2.07
CA ILE A 171 -4.00 -13.48 -1.55
C ILE A 171 -5.44 -13.53 -2.06
N ASP A 172 -5.62 -13.69 -3.38
CA ASP A 172 -6.92 -13.58 -4.06
C ASP A 172 -7.57 -14.94 -4.33
N GLY A 173 -6.90 -16.03 -3.98
CA GLY A 173 -7.38 -17.38 -4.15
C GLY A 173 -6.87 -18.05 -5.43
N GLU A 174 -6.94 -19.37 -5.44
CA GLU A 174 -6.40 -20.23 -6.49
C GLU A 174 -6.82 -19.79 -7.90
N GLY A 175 -5.85 -19.74 -8.81
CA GLY A 175 -6.02 -19.35 -10.21
C GLY A 175 -6.31 -17.86 -10.44
N ALA A 176 -6.22 -17.02 -9.41
CA ALA A 176 -6.43 -15.57 -9.56
C ALA A 176 -5.44 -14.94 -10.55
N TRP A 177 -4.16 -15.31 -10.46
CA TRP A 177 -3.13 -14.81 -11.39
C TRP A 177 -3.48 -15.04 -12.85
N ALA A 178 -3.96 -16.23 -13.18
CA ALA A 178 -4.32 -16.57 -14.56
C ALA A 178 -5.52 -15.77 -15.08
N ARG A 179 -6.44 -15.38 -14.20
CA ARG A 179 -7.65 -14.61 -14.54
C ARG A 179 -7.40 -13.11 -14.64
N TRP A 180 -6.31 -12.61 -14.10
CA TRP A 180 -6.03 -11.16 -14.11
C TRP A 180 -5.81 -10.63 -15.53
N PRO A 181 -6.24 -9.39 -15.83
CA PRO A 181 -5.98 -8.72 -17.10
C PRO A 181 -4.47 -8.57 -17.38
N ALA A 182 -4.11 -8.44 -18.65
CA ALA A 182 -2.71 -8.36 -19.07
C ALA A 182 -1.95 -7.17 -18.47
N ALA A 183 -2.58 -6.00 -18.36
CA ALA A 183 -1.92 -4.79 -17.89
C ALA A 183 -1.48 -4.87 -16.41
N PRO A 184 -2.34 -5.22 -15.43
CA PRO A 184 -1.88 -5.42 -14.06
C PRO A 184 -0.92 -6.61 -13.92
N ARG A 185 -1.04 -7.68 -14.73
CA ARG A 185 -0.03 -8.75 -14.73
C ARG A 185 1.34 -8.26 -15.18
N GLN A 186 1.39 -7.42 -16.21
CA GLN A 186 2.66 -6.83 -16.66
C GLN A 186 3.27 -5.92 -15.59
N GLN A 187 2.46 -5.11 -14.91
CA GLN A 187 2.92 -4.28 -13.80
C GLN A 187 3.61 -5.10 -12.72
N LEU A 188 3.04 -6.22 -12.31
CA LEU A 188 3.67 -7.07 -11.30
C LEU A 188 4.97 -7.72 -11.81
N ARG A 189 5.03 -8.10 -13.11
CA ARG A 189 6.28 -8.59 -13.73
C ARG A 189 7.38 -7.55 -13.73
N ASP A 190 7.05 -6.29 -14.04
CA ASP A 190 8.03 -5.19 -14.07
C ASP A 190 8.67 -4.96 -12.70
N ASN A 191 7.99 -5.35 -11.61
CA ASN A 191 8.43 -5.16 -10.23
C ASN A 191 8.86 -6.46 -9.52
N ILE A 192 8.94 -7.58 -10.23
CA ILE A 192 9.09 -8.91 -9.61
C ILE A 192 10.36 -9.05 -8.75
N TYR A 193 11.46 -8.43 -9.16
CA TYR A 193 12.73 -8.52 -8.44
C TYR A 193 12.68 -7.81 -7.07
N THR A 194 11.69 -6.95 -6.82
CA THR A 194 11.46 -6.35 -5.51
C THR A 194 11.13 -7.38 -4.42
N LEU A 195 10.68 -8.59 -4.80
CA LEU A 195 10.52 -9.71 -3.84
C LEU A 195 11.86 -10.14 -3.25
N LEU A 196 12.96 -10.05 -4.01
CA LEU A 196 14.30 -10.42 -3.51
C LEU A 196 14.72 -9.48 -2.37
N GLY A 197 14.48 -8.18 -2.53
CA GLY A 197 14.72 -7.20 -1.47
C GLY A 197 13.82 -7.39 -0.25
N GLN A 198 12.58 -7.82 -0.46
CA GLN A 198 11.62 -8.02 0.62
C GLN A 198 11.99 -9.20 1.55
N VAL A 199 12.72 -10.20 1.05
CA VAL A 199 13.18 -11.35 1.88
C VAL A 199 14.09 -10.90 3.02
N GLY A 200 15.00 -9.97 2.74
CA GLY A 200 15.94 -9.42 3.74
C GLY A 200 15.39 -8.30 4.61
N GLU A 201 14.14 -7.91 4.39
CA GLU A 201 13.54 -6.79 5.08
C GLU A 201 13.14 -7.14 6.51
N ASN A 202 13.75 -6.48 7.48
CA ASN A 202 13.30 -6.55 8.87
C ASN A 202 12.17 -5.54 9.11
N ARG A 203 10.93 -5.94 8.80
CA ARG A 203 9.76 -5.11 8.98
C ARG A 203 9.31 -5.13 10.45
N ARG A 204 9.36 -3.96 11.10
CA ARG A 204 8.87 -3.81 12.46
C ARG A 204 7.36 -4.10 12.51
N PRO A 205 6.87 -4.95 13.43
CA PRO A 205 5.44 -5.21 13.56
C PRO A 205 4.66 -3.94 13.97
N PHE A 206 3.36 -3.94 13.75
CA PHE A 206 2.48 -2.94 14.34
C PHE A 206 2.43 -3.14 15.84
N LEU A 207 2.73 -2.08 16.61
CA LEU A 207 2.64 -2.10 18.06
C LEU A 207 1.36 -1.40 18.51
N ARG A 208 0.76 -1.91 19.58
CA ARG A 208 -0.45 -1.32 20.20
C ARG A 208 -0.22 0.12 20.61
N SER A 209 0.89 0.38 21.30
CA SER A 209 1.24 1.72 21.75
C SER A 209 1.40 2.72 20.60
N GLU A 210 1.86 2.25 19.44
CA GLU A 210 1.99 3.09 18.24
C GLU A 210 0.63 3.37 17.61
N ALA A 211 -0.24 2.35 17.50
CA ALA A 211 -1.60 2.54 16.99
C ALA A 211 -2.39 3.52 17.87
N GLU A 212 -2.31 3.36 19.19
CA GLU A 212 -2.96 4.24 20.17
C GLU A 212 -2.38 5.68 20.17
N SER A 213 -1.16 5.88 19.65
CA SER A 213 -0.52 7.21 19.56
C SER A 213 -0.91 8.01 18.30
N ILE A 214 -1.53 7.38 17.30
CA ILE A 214 -1.91 8.07 16.06
C ILE A 214 -3.00 9.09 16.33
N LYS A 215 -2.74 10.35 15.96
CA LYS A 215 -3.67 11.49 16.10
C LYS A 215 -4.30 11.90 14.77
N THR A 216 -3.69 11.51 13.67
CA THR A 216 -4.19 11.81 12.32
C THR A 216 -5.55 11.15 12.11
N PRO A 217 -6.59 11.88 11.65
CA PRO A 217 -7.86 11.27 11.24
C PRO A 217 -7.61 10.13 10.26
N THR A 218 -8.01 8.92 10.63
CA THR A 218 -7.65 7.70 9.89
C THR A 218 -8.88 6.94 9.45
N LEU A 219 -8.87 6.48 8.18
CA LEU A 219 -9.83 5.53 7.63
C LEU A 219 -9.11 4.22 7.32
N LEU A 220 -9.66 3.11 7.80
CA LEU A 220 -9.22 1.77 7.40
C LEU A 220 -10.24 1.16 6.45
N ILE A 221 -9.76 0.64 5.32
CA ILE A 221 -10.61 0.01 4.29
C ILE A 221 -10.21 -1.44 4.14
N GLY A 222 -11.20 -2.33 4.08
CA GLY A 222 -10.99 -3.75 3.81
C GLY A 222 -11.93 -4.29 2.75
N GLY A 223 -11.49 -5.29 1.99
CA GLY A 223 -12.34 -6.09 1.12
C GLY A 223 -13.21 -7.06 1.93
N GLY A 224 -14.49 -7.16 1.56
CA GLY A 224 -15.46 -7.99 2.29
C GLY A 224 -15.10 -9.48 2.30
N ASP A 225 -14.46 -9.95 1.24
CA ASP A 225 -14.06 -11.35 1.04
C ASP A 225 -12.57 -11.62 1.30
N THR A 226 -11.82 -10.61 1.77
CA THR A 226 -10.42 -10.80 2.17
C THR A 226 -10.31 -11.71 3.38
N LYS A 227 -9.31 -12.60 3.39
CA LYS A 227 -9.08 -13.59 4.45
C LYS A 227 -7.68 -13.48 5.04
N GLY A 228 -7.46 -14.19 6.14
CA GLY A 228 -6.15 -14.29 6.79
C GLY A 228 -5.67 -12.99 7.44
N GLY A 229 -4.36 -12.82 7.53
CA GLY A 229 -3.74 -11.70 8.24
C GLY A 229 -4.13 -10.32 7.72
N LEU A 230 -4.31 -10.16 6.41
CA LEU A 230 -4.73 -8.87 5.83
C LEU A 230 -6.12 -8.45 6.34
N ALA A 231 -7.06 -9.40 6.42
CA ALA A 231 -8.40 -9.13 6.96
C ALA A 231 -8.39 -8.82 8.46
N VAL A 232 -7.42 -9.34 9.19
CA VAL A 232 -7.25 -9.11 10.63
C VAL A 232 -6.60 -7.76 10.90
N ASN A 233 -5.50 -7.47 10.23
CA ASN A 233 -4.67 -6.30 10.52
C ASN A 233 -5.47 -5.00 10.52
N TRP A 234 -6.24 -4.73 9.47
CA TRP A 234 -6.96 -3.47 9.39
C TRP A 234 -8.06 -3.34 10.47
N ARG A 235 -8.71 -4.45 10.84
CA ARG A 235 -9.73 -4.46 11.92
C ARG A 235 -9.09 -4.18 13.28
N VAL A 236 -8.03 -4.90 13.59
CA VAL A 236 -7.30 -4.72 14.85
C VAL A 236 -6.73 -3.31 14.95
N LEU A 237 -6.14 -2.78 13.89
CA LEU A 237 -5.64 -1.40 13.89
C LEU A 237 -6.78 -0.39 14.07
N ALA A 238 -7.95 -0.63 13.48
CA ALA A 238 -9.12 0.24 13.67
C ALA A 238 -9.63 0.28 15.11
N GLU A 239 -9.51 -0.82 15.84
CA GLU A 239 -9.88 -0.89 17.26
C GLU A 239 -8.93 -0.09 18.17
N HIS A 240 -7.66 0.09 17.74
CA HIS A 240 -6.63 0.72 18.55
C HIS A 240 -6.26 2.15 18.11
N ILE A 241 -6.52 2.54 16.87
CA ILE A 241 -6.29 3.92 16.42
C ILE A 241 -7.44 4.81 16.91
N PRO A 242 -7.20 5.82 17.76
CA PRO A 242 -8.27 6.64 18.31
C PRO A 242 -9.10 7.35 17.24
N GLY A 243 -10.42 7.14 17.28
CA GLY A 243 -11.35 7.78 16.34
C GLY A 243 -11.25 7.28 14.89
N ALA A 244 -10.59 6.15 14.65
CA ALA A 244 -10.50 5.57 13.32
C ALA A 244 -11.90 5.24 12.77
N LYS A 245 -12.10 5.59 11.50
CA LYS A 245 -13.27 5.15 10.71
C LYS A 245 -12.95 3.87 9.97
N THR A 246 -13.96 3.09 9.66
CA THR A 246 -13.81 1.85 8.89
C THR A 246 -14.76 1.81 7.71
N ALA A 247 -14.34 1.15 6.63
CA ALA A 247 -15.21 0.83 5.50
C ALA A 247 -14.90 -0.57 4.97
N ILE A 248 -15.93 -1.27 4.51
CA ILE A 248 -15.81 -2.57 3.84
C ILE A 248 -16.32 -2.40 2.42
N ILE A 249 -15.56 -2.87 1.43
CA ILE A 249 -16.00 -2.94 0.04
C ILE A 249 -16.53 -4.36 -0.21
N PRO A 250 -17.85 -4.54 -0.30
CA PRO A 250 -18.47 -5.86 -0.40
C PRO A 250 -18.04 -6.61 -1.68
N GLY A 251 -17.92 -7.94 -1.60
CA GLY A 251 -17.62 -8.81 -2.74
C GLY A 251 -16.23 -8.62 -3.33
N THR A 252 -15.34 -7.91 -2.61
CA THR A 252 -13.95 -7.68 -3.04
C THR A 252 -12.96 -8.32 -2.09
N ARG A 253 -11.75 -8.51 -2.60
CA ARG A 253 -10.59 -8.96 -1.84
C ARG A 253 -9.54 -7.86 -1.77
N HIS A 254 -8.27 -8.26 -1.63
CA HIS A 254 -7.16 -7.33 -1.36
C HIS A 254 -7.01 -6.19 -2.39
N TRP A 255 -7.27 -6.43 -3.67
CA TRP A 255 -7.22 -5.39 -4.72
C TRP A 255 -8.58 -4.74 -4.96
N MET A 256 -9.25 -4.32 -3.88
CA MET A 256 -10.61 -3.76 -3.89
C MET A 256 -10.78 -2.55 -4.81
N PHE A 257 -9.74 -1.74 -5.00
CA PHE A 257 -9.74 -0.58 -5.90
C PHE A 257 -9.75 -0.97 -7.39
N GLU A 258 -9.31 -2.19 -7.74
CA GLU A 258 -9.43 -2.77 -9.08
C GLU A 258 -10.77 -3.49 -9.26
N GLN A 259 -11.25 -4.18 -8.22
CA GLN A 259 -12.43 -5.03 -8.26
C GLN A 259 -13.73 -4.23 -8.18
N ALA A 260 -13.77 -3.13 -7.42
CA ALA A 260 -14.91 -2.23 -7.27
C ALA A 260 -14.47 -0.76 -7.23
N PRO A 261 -13.90 -0.22 -8.34
CA PRO A 261 -13.27 1.10 -8.35
C PRO A 261 -14.22 2.24 -7.99
N GLN A 262 -15.47 2.18 -8.41
CA GLN A 262 -16.42 3.25 -8.12
C GLN A 262 -16.80 3.30 -6.64
N GLU A 263 -17.05 2.15 -6.03
CA GLU A 263 -17.40 2.05 -4.61
C GLU A 263 -16.22 2.46 -3.73
N PHE A 264 -15.03 1.99 -4.08
CA PHE A 264 -13.79 2.41 -3.41
C PHE A 264 -13.61 3.94 -3.48
N CYS A 265 -13.78 4.55 -4.66
CA CYS A 265 -13.67 6.00 -4.80
C CYS A 265 -14.72 6.74 -3.97
N ASN A 266 -15.96 6.26 -3.91
CA ASN A 266 -17.01 6.89 -3.11
C ASN A 266 -16.63 6.92 -1.63
N VAL A 267 -16.16 5.78 -1.09
CA VAL A 267 -15.70 5.67 0.30
C VAL A 267 -14.54 6.65 0.59
N VAL A 268 -13.54 6.68 -0.29
CA VAL A 268 -12.38 7.57 -0.15
C VAL A 268 -12.82 9.04 -0.18
N LEU A 269 -13.59 9.43 -1.20
CA LEU A 269 -14.02 10.83 -1.38
C LEU A 269 -14.95 11.30 -0.25
N ASP A 270 -15.79 10.44 0.29
CA ASP A 270 -16.66 10.80 1.42
C ASP A 270 -15.85 11.04 2.69
N PHE A 271 -14.81 10.25 2.92
CA PHE A 271 -13.88 10.49 4.03
C PHE A 271 -13.08 11.79 3.85
N LEU A 272 -12.67 12.11 2.63
CA LEU A 272 -11.89 13.33 2.34
C LEU A 272 -12.72 14.63 2.46
N LYS A 273 -14.05 14.56 2.38
CA LYS A 273 -14.94 15.72 2.59
C LYS A 273 -15.18 16.04 4.08
N ALA A 274 -15.10 15.01 4.93
CA ALA A 274 -15.37 15.13 6.38
C ALA A 274 -14.23 15.82 7.11
#